data_e09b9f4d808041db883839f21e488f66
#
_entry.id   e09b9f4d808041db883839f21e488f66
#
_cell.length_a   1.000
_cell.length_b   1.000
_cell.length_c   1.000
_cell.angle_alpha   90.00
_cell.angle_beta   90.00
_cell.angle_gamma   90.00
#
_symmetry.space_group_name_H-M   'P 1'
#
loop_
_entity.id
_entity.type
_entity.pdbx_description
1 polymer ?
#
loop_
_entity_poly.entity_id
_entity_poly.type
_entity_poly.pdbx_seq_one_letter_code
_entity_poly.pdbx_strand_id
1 'polypeptide(L)'
;MLYPTPIAKLIDSYSKLPGIGIKTATRLAFYTIGMSDDDVNEFAKNLLSAKRELTYCSICGRLTDDDPCSICTDPSRDQKTILVLEDSRDVAAMENIQEYHGLYHVLHGLISPMNGISPDDINLKSLMTRLMDSEVSEVIVATNATADGEATSMYLSRLLKPAGIKVTRLARGLAVGADIEYADEVTLLRAIENRTEL
;
A
#
# COMPACT_ATOMS: atom_id res chain seq x y z
N MET A 1 17.07 32.73 -19.56
CA MET A 1 16.91 31.30 -19.23
C MET A 1 18.25 30.60 -19.44
N LEU A 2 18.69 29.76 -18.53
CA LEU A 2 19.98 29.09 -18.61
C LEU A 2 20.01 27.96 -19.66
N TYR A 3 18.84 27.38 -19.96
CA TYR A 3 18.66 26.25 -20.89
C TYR A 3 17.63 26.56 -21.99
N PRO A 4 17.74 25.94 -23.18
CA PRO A 4 16.69 25.98 -24.21
C PRO A 4 15.34 25.54 -23.67
N THR A 5 14.26 26.10 -24.21
CA THR A 5 12.89 25.88 -23.70
C THR A 5 12.49 24.38 -23.58
N PRO A 6 12.80 23.49 -24.54
CA PRO A 6 12.40 22.09 -24.42
C PRO A 6 13.03 21.39 -23.20
N ILE A 7 14.34 21.59 -22.97
CA ILE A 7 15.00 20.96 -21.81
C ILE A 7 14.56 21.60 -20.49
N ALA A 8 14.30 22.91 -20.47
CA ALA A 8 13.78 23.57 -19.26
C ALA A 8 12.42 23.00 -18.84
N LYS A 9 11.52 22.73 -19.82
CA LYS A 9 10.24 22.06 -19.55
C LYS A 9 10.40 20.64 -19.05
N LEU A 10 11.36 19.88 -19.57
CA LEU A 10 11.63 18.52 -19.12
C LEU A 10 12.18 18.50 -17.70
N ILE A 11 13.09 19.42 -17.36
CA ILE A 11 13.59 19.61 -16.00
C ILE A 11 12.43 19.94 -15.03
N ASP A 12 11.53 20.87 -15.42
CA ASP A 12 10.36 21.21 -14.63
C ASP A 12 9.45 19.99 -14.40
N SER A 13 9.23 19.17 -15.43
CA SER A 13 8.44 17.94 -15.29
C SER A 13 9.04 16.95 -14.31
N TYR A 14 10.35 16.71 -14.37
CA TYR A 14 11.03 15.84 -13.41
C TYR A 14 11.03 16.42 -11.99
N SER A 15 11.15 17.74 -11.83
CA SER A 15 11.18 18.37 -10.51
C SER A 15 9.84 18.33 -9.77
N LYS A 16 8.74 18.03 -10.46
CA LYS A 16 7.40 17.83 -9.86
C LYS A 16 7.24 16.44 -9.23
N LEU A 17 8.15 15.51 -9.52
CA LEU A 17 8.13 14.19 -8.92
C LEU A 17 8.58 14.25 -7.46
N PRO A 18 7.89 13.55 -6.53
CA PRO A 18 8.24 13.57 -5.11
C PRO A 18 9.67 13.07 -4.89
N GLY A 19 10.43 13.77 -4.06
CA GLY A 19 11.84 13.44 -3.78
C GLY A 19 12.84 13.86 -4.86
N ILE A 20 12.39 14.43 -5.98
CA ILE A 20 13.27 14.90 -7.07
C ILE A 20 13.52 16.39 -6.94
N GLY A 21 14.69 16.78 -6.42
CA GLY A 21 15.15 18.16 -6.43
C GLY A 21 15.69 18.61 -7.79
N ILE A 22 15.85 19.93 -7.97
CA ILE A 22 16.25 20.54 -9.25
C ILE A 22 17.57 19.97 -9.83
N LYS A 23 18.56 19.63 -8.98
CA LYS A 23 19.81 19.02 -9.43
C LYS A 23 19.60 17.65 -10.05
N THR A 24 18.78 16.81 -9.40
CA THR A 24 18.44 15.48 -9.89
C THR A 24 17.58 15.58 -11.15
N ALA A 25 16.58 16.47 -11.17
CA ALA A 25 15.74 16.73 -12.35
C ALA A 25 16.58 17.14 -13.57
N THR A 26 17.56 18.04 -13.38
CA THR A 26 18.48 18.43 -14.44
C THR A 26 19.27 17.24 -14.97
N ARG A 27 19.84 16.41 -14.08
CA ARG A 27 20.59 15.22 -14.48
C ARG A 27 19.72 14.22 -15.27
N LEU A 28 18.49 13.97 -14.81
CA LEU A 28 17.53 13.10 -15.50
C LEU A 28 17.16 13.64 -16.88
N ALA A 29 16.90 14.95 -17.00
CA ALA A 29 16.57 15.56 -18.29
C ALA A 29 17.71 15.43 -19.31
N PHE A 30 18.96 15.68 -18.90
CA PHE A 30 20.12 15.51 -19.79
C PHE A 30 20.36 14.04 -20.14
N TYR A 31 20.15 13.12 -19.20
CA TYR A 31 20.21 11.68 -19.48
C TYR A 31 19.18 11.27 -20.53
N THR A 32 17.92 11.69 -20.36
CA THR A 32 16.82 11.37 -21.28
C THR A 32 17.11 11.87 -22.71
N ILE A 33 17.70 13.08 -22.86
CA ILE A 33 18.09 13.61 -24.18
C ILE A 33 19.21 12.78 -24.82
N GLY A 34 20.05 12.13 -24.01
CA GLY A 34 21.12 11.25 -24.50
C GLY A 34 20.66 9.83 -24.83
N MET A 35 19.41 9.46 -24.54
CA MET A 35 18.84 8.16 -24.89
C MET A 35 18.55 8.10 -26.41
N SER A 36 18.36 6.88 -26.93
CA SER A 36 17.86 6.73 -28.31
C SER A 36 16.40 7.18 -28.44
N ASP A 37 15.98 7.56 -29.62
CA ASP A 37 14.59 7.94 -29.90
C ASP A 37 13.63 6.78 -29.58
N ASP A 38 14.03 5.54 -29.83
CA ASP A 38 13.24 4.34 -29.53
C ASP A 38 13.03 4.17 -28.02
N ASP A 39 14.09 4.30 -27.21
CA ASP A 39 14.00 4.20 -25.74
C ASP A 39 13.13 5.32 -25.16
N VAL A 40 13.25 6.54 -25.66
CA VAL A 40 12.41 7.67 -25.22
C VAL A 40 10.94 7.43 -25.56
N ASN A 41 10.66 6.94 -26.77
CA ASN A 41 9.30 6.62 -27.20
C ASN A 41 8.70 5.48 -26.37
N GLU A 42 9.47 4.43 -26.10
CA GLU A 42 9.03 3.32 -25.22
C GLU A 42 8.74 3.82 -23.81
N PHE A 43 9.62 4.61 -23.20
CA PHE A 43 9.43 5.17 -21.88
C PHE A 43 8.16 6.04 -21.81
N ALA A 44 7.97 6.93 -22.78
CA ALA A 44 6.78 7.78 -22.85
C ALA A 44 5.50 6.94 -23.03
N LYS A 45 5.54 5.91 -23.88
CA LYS A 45 4.43 4.98 -24.08
C LYS A 45 4.07 4.24 -22.80
N ASN A 46 5.06 3.71 -22.07
CA ASN A 46 4.86 3.00 -20.82
C ASN A 46 4.22 3.90 -19.73
N LEU A 47 4.63 5.17 -19.63
CA LEU A 47 4.00 6.14 -18.73
C LEU A 47 2.52 6.37 -19.05
N LEU A 48 2.20 6.55 -20.35
CA LEU A 48 0.84 6.79 -20.79
C LEU A 48 -0.05 5.55 -20.66
N SER A 49 0.46 4.37 -20.97
CA SER A 49 -0.23 3.09 -20.85
C SER A 49 -0.56 2.81 -19.37
N ALA A 50 0.44 2.86 -18.49
CA ALA A 50 0.22 2.68 -17.06
C ALA A 50 -0.85 3.63 -16.50
N LYS A 51 -0.86 4.90 -16.92
CA LYS A 51 -1.87 5.86 -16.46
C LYS A 51 -3.28 5.60 -16.99
N ARG A 52 -3.41 5.01 -18.18
CA ARG A 52 -4.70 4.81 -18.86
C ARG A 52 -5.32 3.44 -18.60
N GLU A 53 -4.49 2.40 -18.48
CA GLU A 53 -4.92 1.01 -18.43
C GLU A 53 -5.11 0.50 -17.01
N LEU A 54 -4.41 1.13 -16.03
CA LEU A 54 -4.58 0.75 -14.63
C LEU A 54 -5.83 1.39 -14.01
N THR A 55 -6.57 0.57 -13.29
CA THR A 55 -7.76 0.94 -12.50
C THR A 55 -7.67 0.36 -11.10
N TYR A 56 -8.64 0.65 -10.25
CA TYR A 56 -8.78 0.01 -8.95
C TYR A 56 -9.81 -1.11 -9.02
N CYS A 57 -9.46 -2.28 -8.49
CA CYS A 57 -10.38 -3.41 -8.37
C CYS A 57 -11.63 -3.01 -7.57
N SER A 58 -12.80 -3.21 -8.15
CA SER A 58 -14.10 -2.88 -7.54
C SER A 58 -14.37 -3.62 -6.23
N ILE A 59 -13.73 -4.78 -6.00
CA ILE A 59 -13.90 -5.60 -4.80
C ILE A 59 -12.91 -5.24 -3.70
N CYS A 60 -11.61 -5.17 -4.01
CA CYS A 60 -10.58 -5.02 -2.98
C CYS A 60 -9.84 -3.69 -2.99
N GLY A 61 -10.05 -2.84 -3.98
CA GLY A 61 -9.39 -1.55 -4.10
C GLY A 61 -7.92 -1.61 -4.55
N ARG A 62 -7.32 -2.78 -4.83
CA ARG A 62 -5.94 -2.82 -5.33
C ARG A 62 -5.85 -2.28 -6.76
N LEU A 63 -4.69 -1.72 -7.11
CA LEU A 63 -4.40 -1.33 -8.48
C LEU A 63 -4.29 -2.57 -9.37
N THR A 64 -4.94 -2.54 -10.54
CA THR A 64 -5.06 -3.69 -11.45
C THR A 64 -5.32 -3.22 -12.87
N ASP A 65 -5.08 -4.09 -13.83
CA ASP A 65 -5.44 -3.95 -15.24
C ASP A 65 -6.81 -4.57 -15.57
N ASP A 66 -7.24 -5.57 -14.79
CA ASP A 66 -8.54 -6.23 -14.94
C ASP A 66 -9.44 -5.99 -13.71
N ASP A 67 -10.74 -5.76 -13.93
CA ASP A 67 -11.72 -5.60 -12.83
C ASP A 67 -12.87 -6.60 -12.94
N PRO A 68 -13.06 -7.48 -11.93
CA PRO A 68 -12.26 -7.65 -10.71
C PRO A 68 -10.86 -8.23 -10.95
N CYS A 69 -9.92 -7.91 -10.04
CA CYS A 69 -8.54 -8.37 -10.16
C CYS A 69 -8.39 -9.89 -10.02
N SER A 70 -7.28 -10.43 -10.53
CA SER A 70 -6.94 -11.86 -10.49
C SER A 70 -7.00 -12.50 -9.10
N ILE A 71 -6.66 -11.74 -8.03
CA ILE A 71 -6.73 -12.26 -6.66
C ILE A 71 -8.18 -12.42 -6.19
N CYS A 72 -9.06 -11.45 -6.51
CA CYS A 72 -10.46 -11.52 -6.10
C CYS A 72 -11.27 -12.56 -6.89
N THR A 73 -10.83 -12.91 -8.08
CA THR A 73 -11.47 -13.92 -8.94
C THR A 73 -10.91 -15.33 -8.78
N ASP A 74 -9.83 -15.50 -8.02
CA ASP A 74 -9.20 -16.81 -7.80
C ASP A 74 -10.00 -17.62 -6.77
N PRO A 75 -10.68 -18.71 -7.18
CA PRO A 75 -11.47 -19.55 -6.29
C PRO A 75 -10.62 -20.41 -5.34
N SER A 76 -9.33 -20.52 -5.56
CA SER A 76 -8.41 -21.29 -4.70
C SER A 76 -8.07 -20.56 -3.41
N ARG A 77 -8.36 -19.24 -3.34
CA ARG A 77 -8.07 -18.42 -2.17
C ARG A 77 -9.07 -18.63 -1.03
N ASP A 78 -8.58 -18.50 0.19
CA ASP A 78 -9.43 -18.52 1.38
C ASP A 78 -10.34 -17.28 1.40
N GLN A 79 -11.63 -17.52 1.18
CA GLN A 79 -12.67 -16.49 1.15
C GLN A 79 -13.07 -15.98 2.55
N LYS A 80 -12.57 -16.62 3.64
CA LYS A 80 -12.95 -16.31 5.03
C LYS A 80 -12.01 -15.36 5.72
N THR A 81 -10.84 -15.08 5.10
CA THR A 81 -9.81 -14.23 5.68
C THR A 81 -9.49 -13.05 4.75
N ILE A 82 -9.59 -11.83 5.27
CA ILE A 82 -9.19 -10.62 4.54
C ILE A 82 -8.03 -9.93 5.27
N LEU A 83 -6.94 -9.66 4.54
CA LEU A 83 -5.84 -8.83 5.01
C LEU A 83 -6.07 -7.38 4.54
N VAL A 84 -6.21 -6.46 5.49
CA VAL A 84 -6.45 -5.04 5.23
C VAL A 84 -5.15 -4.27 5.24
N LEU A 85 -4.86 -3.56 4.14
CA LEU A 85 -3.61 -2.86 3.86
C LEU A 85 -3.89 -1.38 3.56
N GLU A 86 -2.87 -0.55 3.69
CA GLU A 86 -2.96 0.86 3.39
C GLU A 86 -2.92 1.13 1.87
N ASP A 87 -1.99 0.49 1.15
CA ASP A 87 -1.66 0.79 -0.25
C ASP A 87 -1.56 -0.48 -1.10
N SER A 88 -1.75 -0.35 -2.41
CA SER A 88 -1.60 -1.46 -3.37
C SER A 88 -0.18 -2.03 -3.44
N ARG A 89 0.84 -1.24 -3.11
CA ARG A 89 2.24 -1.70 -3.02
C ARG A 89 2.43 -2.72 -1.91
N ASP A 90 1.67 -2.59 -0.81
CA ASP A 90 1.72 -3.51 0.31
C ASP A 90 1.16 -4.88 -0.09
N VAL A 91 0.15 -4.91 -0.99
CA VAL A 91 -0.37 -6.17 -1.56
C VAL A 91 0.74 -6.92 -2.31
N ALA A 92 1.52 -6.22 -3.14
CA ALA A 92 2.63 -6.83 -3.88
C ALA A 92 3.70 -7.40 -2.93
N ALA A 93 3.99 -6.69 -1.84
CA ALA A 93 4.93 -7.17 -0.82
C ALA A 93 4.42 -8.45 -0.13
N MET A 94 3.12 -8.52 0.18
CA MET A 94 2.51 -9.71 0.80
C MET A 94 2.42 -10.90 -0.17
N GLU A 95 2.13 -10.68 -1.44
CA GLU A 95 2.12 -11.74 -2.47
C GLU A 95 3.50 -12.36 -2.71
N ASN A 96 4.59 -11.61 -2.50
CA ASN A 96 5.95 -12.15 -2.59
C ASN A 96 6.25 -13.24 -1.53
N ILE A 97 5.50 -13.30 -0.44
CA ILE A 97 5.68 -14.32 0.61
C ILE A 97 5.19 -15.70 0.13
N GLN A 98 4.20 -15.74 -0.78
CA GLN A 98 3.57 -16.96 -1.33
C GLN A 98 2.89 -17.89 -0.31
N GLU A 99 2.89 -17.55 0.98
CA GLU A 99 2.29 -18.32 2.08
C GLU A 99 0.92 -17.78 2.52
N TYR A 100 0.57 -16.58 2.08
CA TYR A 100 -0.73 -16.01 2.37
C TYR A 100 -1.73 -16.32 1.25
N HIS A 101 -2.74 -17.08 1.57
CA HIS A 101 -3.76 -17.52 0.61
C HIS A 101 -5.12 -16.87 0.80
N GLY A 102 -5.23 -15.88 1.68
CA GLY A 102 -6.46 -15.11 1.87
C GLY A 102 -6.67 -14.01 0.84
N LEU A 103 -7.69 -13.22 1.07
CA LEU A 103 -8.03 -12.06 0.24
C LEU A 103 -7.43 -10.76 0.81
N TYR A 104 -7.45 -9.71 0.01
CA TYR A 104 -6.96 -8.39 0.40
C TYR A 104 -8.06 -7.34 0.37
N HIS A 105 -7.84 -6.26 1.12
CA HIS A 105 -8.58 -5.01 0.98
C HIS A 105 -7.65 -3.82 1.18
N VAL A 106 -7.64 -2.88 0.22
CA VAL A 106 -6.78 -1.69 0.23
C VAL A 106 -7.60 -0.48 0.64
N LEU A 107 -7.14 0.20 1.69
CA LEU A 107 -7.81 1.37 2.27
C LEU A 107 -7.54 2.68 1.52
N HIS A 108 -6.48 2.77 0.72
CA HIS A 108 -6.00 4.00 0.06
C HIS A 108 -5.61 5.12 1.02
N GLY A 109 -5.20 4.80 2.23
CA GLY A 109 -4.78 5.72 3.26
C GLY A 109 -5.12 5.23 4.65
N LEU A 110 -4.86 6.06 5.64
CA LEU A 110 -5.08 5.80 7.05
C LEU A 110 -5.92 6.92 7.67
N ILE A 111 -6.68 6.60 8.70
CA ILE A 111 -7.35 7.60 9.54
C ILE A 111 -6.26 8.44 10.21
N SER A 112 -6.27 9.75 9.98
CA SER A 112 -5.29 10.68 10.54
C SER A 112 -5.98 11.95 11.03
N PRO A 113 -6.41 11.99 12.29
CA PRO A 113 -7.08 13.16 12.86
C PRO A 113 -6.21 14.43 12.79
N MET A 114 -4.90 14.28 12.91
CA MET A 114 -3.96 15.40 12.82
C MET A 114 -3.92 16.02 11.42
N ASN A 115 -4.15 15.21 10.38
CA ASN A 115 -4.20 15.65 8.98
C ASN A 115 -5.63 15.85 8.47
N GLY A 116 -6.64 15.73 9.34
CA GLY A 116 -8.05 15.88 8.98
C GLY A 116 -8.61 14.73 8.13
N ILE A 117 -7.94 13.58 8.10
CA ILE A 117 -8.39 12.39 7.35
C ILE A 117 -9.31 11.56 8.25
N SER A 118 -10.57 11.50 7.87
CA SER A 118 -11.64 10.76 8.54
C SER A 118 -11.81 9.33 7.97
N PRO A 119 -12.60 8.46 8.60
CA PRO A 119 -12.96 7.17 8.04
C PRO A 119 -13.65 7.22 6.67
N ASP A 120 -14.34 8.34 6.37
CA ASP A 120 -15.05 8.53 5.09
C ASP A 120 -14.11 8.92 3.93
N ASP A 121 -12.89 9.35 4.23
CA ASP A 121 -11.88 9.74 3.25
C ASP A 121 -11.04 8.57 2.73
N ILE A 122 -11.19 7.39 3.35
CA ILE A 122 -10.49 6.15 2.97
C ILE A 122 -11.49 5.08 2.49
N ASN A 123 -10.98 4.04 1.84
CA ASN A 123 -11.81 2.98 1.25
C ASN A 123 -12.38 2.00 2.31
N LEU A 124 -12.89 2.53 3.40
CA LEU A 124 -13.49 1.74 4.50
C LEU A 124 -14.92 1.30 4.20
N LYS A 125 -15.71 2.18 3.54
CA LYS A 125 -17.11 1.89 3.23
C LYS A 125 -17.25 0.65 2.36
N SER A 126 -16.39 0.48 1.37
CA SER A 126 -16.40 -0.71 0.49
C SER A 126 -16.01 -1.98 1.26
N LEU A 127 -15.08 -1.89 2.24
CA LEU A 127 -14.80 -3.01 3.14
C LEU A 127 -16.06 -3.43 3.93
N MET A 128 -16.77 -2.47 4.51
CA MET A 128 -17.99 -2.75 5.29
C MET A 128 -19.06 -3.42 4.44
N THR A 129 -19.30 -2.90 3.23
CA THR A 129 -20.26 -3.51 2.30
C THR A 129 -19.86 -4.94 1.97
N ARG A 130 -18.59 -5.17 1.64
CA ARG A 130 -18.07 -6.50 1.33
C ARG A 130 -18.24 -7.49 2.48
N LEU A 131 -18.03 -7.06 3.72
CA LEU A 131 -18.17 -7.92 4.90
C LEU A 131 -19.61 -8.31 5.20
N MET A 132 -20.60 -7.47 4.85
CA MET A 132 -22.03 -7.77 5.06
C MET A 132 -22.51 -8.93 4.18
N ASP A 133 -21.96 -9.04 2.97
CA ASP A 133 -22.41 -10.00 1.93
C ASP A 133 -21.45 -11.21 1.81
N SER A 134 -20.60 -11.45 2.80
CA SER A 134 -19.55 -12.48 2.73
C SER A 134 -19.53 -13.41 3.96
N GLU A 135 -18.88 -14.57 3.82
CA GLU A 135 -18.60 -15.51 4.91
C GLU A 135 -17.29 -15.18 5.66
N VAL A 136 -16.80 -13.94 5.57
CA VAL A 136 -15.54 -13.55 6.21
C VAL A 136 -15.65 -13.67 7.72
N SER A 137 -14.76 -14.45 8.29
CA SER A 137 -14.67 -14.70 9.74
C SER A 137 -13.49 -13.99 10.42
N GLU A 138 -12.47 -13.63 9.65
CA GLU A 138 -11.28 -12.94 10.15
C GLU A 138 -10.86 -11.79 9.26
N VAL A 139 -10.56 -10.66 9.89
CA VAL A 139 -9.90 -9.49 9.29
C VAL A 139 -8.55 -9.30 9.96
N ILE A 140 -7.48 -9.42 9.19
CA ILE A 140 -6.11 -9.16 9.63
C ILE A 140 -5.77 -7.71 9.26
N VAL A 141 -5.53 -6.86 10.25
CA VAL A 141 -5.13 -5.47 9.99
C VAL A 141 -3.61 -5.40 9.85
N ALA A 142 -3.16 -5.06 8.65
CA ALA A 142 -1.74 -4.99 8.26
C ALA A 142 -1.32 -3.55 7.89
N THR A 143 -1.80 -2.58 8.65
CA THR A 143 -1.37 -1.18 8.52
C THR A 143 0.01 -0.96 9.13
N ASN A 144 0.74 0.02 8.62
CA ASN A 144 2.04 0.39 9.13
C ASN A 144 2.01 0.72 10.64
N ALA A 145 3.13 0.48 11.34
CA ALA A 145 3.26 0.70 12.78
C ALA A 145 3.47 2.19 13.14
N THR A 146 2.66 3.07 12.53
CA THR A 146 2.60 4.52 12.78
C THR A 146 1.44 4.86 13.70
N ALA A 147 1.40 6.09 14.24
CA ALA A 147 0.27 6.57 15.05
C ALA A 147 -1.06 6.48 14.29
N ASP A 148 -1.07 6.84 13.00
CA ASP A 148 -2.25 6.77 12.13
C ASP A 148 -2.65 5.32 11.84
N GLY A 149 -1.66 4.41 11.64
CA GLY A 149 -1.90 2.98 11.50
C GLY A 149 -2.51 2.35 12.76
N GLU A 150 -2.07 2.77 13.95
CA GLU A 150 -2.67 2.34 15.22
C GLU A 150 -4.10 2.86 15.36
N ALA A 151 -4.34 4.14 15.08
CA ALA A 151 -5.67 4.73 15.12
C ALA A 151 -6.64 3.99 14.19
N THR A 152 -6.19 3.68 12.96
CA THR A 152 -6.94 2.92 11.97
C THR A 152 -7.23 1.50 12.44
N SER A 153 -6.23 0.80 12.99
CA SER A 153 -6.39 -0.55 13.53
C SER A 153 -7.38 -0.60 14.68
N MET A 154 -7.31 0.37 15.59
CA MET A 154 -8.24 0.47 16.73
C MET A 154 -9.66 0.77 16.26
N TYR A 155 -9.81 1.64 15.27
CA TYR A 155 -11.10 1.96 14.68
C TYR A 155 -11.74 0.73 14.03
N LEU A 156 -11.01 0.02 13.18
CA LEU A 156 -11.45 -1.23 12.56
C LEU A 156 -11.84 -2.28 13.58
N SER A 157 -11.02 -2.46 14.61
CA SER A 157 -11.32 -3.41 15.71
C SER A 157 -12.62 -3.09 16.43
N ARG A 158 -12.88 -1.81 16.74
CA ARG A 158 -14.13 -1.39 17.39
C ARG A 158 -15.35 -1.55 16.50
N LEU A 159 -15.16 -1.36 15.20
CA LEU A 159 -16.25 -1.44 14.22
C LEU A 159 -16.63 -2.88 13.91
N LEU A 160 -15.66 -3.80 13.79
CA LEU A 160 -15.87 -5.16 13.28
C LEU A 160 -16.14 -6.19 14.39
N LYS A 161 -15.57 -6.03 15.59
CA LYS A 161 -15.81 -6.97 16.72
C LYS A 161 -17.28 -7.15 17.09
N PRO A 162 -18.11 -6.09 17.16
CA PRO A 162 -19.55 -6.25 17.45
C PRO A 162 -20.31 -7.03 16.39
N ALA A 163 -19.80 -7.07 15.13
CA ALA A 163 -20.35 -7.87 14.05
C ALA A 163 -19.93 -9.35 14.09
N GLY A 164 -19.19 -9.77 15.12
CA GLY A 164 -18.74 -11.15 15.30
C GLY A 164 -17.51 -11.52 14.45
N ILE A 165 -16.87 -10.57 13.80
CA ILE A 165 -15.67 -10.79 12.99
C ILE A 165 -14.44 -10.77 13.91
N LYS A 166 -13.62 -11.82 13.80
CA LYS A 166 -12.32 -11.86 14.48
C LYS A 166 -11.39 -10.81 13.84
N VAL A 167 -10.88 -9.89 14.65
CA VAL A 167 -9.93 -8.88 14.19
C VAL A 167 -8.57 -9.14 14.81
N THR A 168 -7.60 -9.41 13.95
CA THR A 168 -6.19 -9.64 14.31
C THR A 168 -5.30 -8.58 13.66
N ARG A 169 -4.04 -8.56 14.00
CA ARG A 169 -3.02 -7.73 13.35
C ARG A 169 -1.71 -8.50 13.18
N LEU A 170 -0.86 -8.03 12.27
CA LEU A 170 0.47 -8.59 12.12
C LEU A 170 1.25 -8.50 13.43
N ALA A 171 2.01 -9.55 13.74
CA ALA A 171 2.90 -9.57 14.90
C ALA A 171 3.91 -8.42 14.82
N ARG A 172 4.26 -7.89 15.99
CA ARG A 172 5.24 -6.81 16.13
C ARG A 172 6.31 -7.22 17.11
N GLY A 173 7.55 -6.90 16.78
CA GLY A 173 8.71 -7.24 17.58
C GLY A 173 9.99 -7.16 16.78
N LEU A 174 10.99 -7.90 17.19
CA LEU A 174 12.28 -7.97 16.53
C LEU A 174 12.15 -8.63 15.14
N ALA A 175 12.75 -8.03 14.14
CA ALA A 175 12.85 -8.63 12.82
C ALA A 175 13.77 -9.86 12.86
N VAL A 176 13.49 -10.87 12.04
CA VAL A 176 14.35 -12.04 11.91
C VAL A 176 15.75 -11.61 11.43
N GLY A 177 16.79 -12.04 12.16
CA GLY A 177 18.18 -11.66 11.88
C GLY A 177 18.60 -10.30 12.42
N ALA A 178 17.73 -9.59 13.16
CA ALA A 178 18.12 -8.36 13.83
C ALA A 178 18.80 -8.65 15.17
N ASP A 179 19.87 -7.92 15.45
CA ASP A 179 20.54 -7.94 16.75
C ASP A 179 19.75 -7.12 17.77
N ILE A 180 19.56 -7.66 18.97
CA ILE A 180 18.83 -7.02 20.06
C ILE A 180 19.46 -5.67 20.44
N GLU A 181 20.79 -5.59 20.35
CA GLU A 181 21.59 -4.41 20.71
C GLU A 181 21.21 -3.15 19.90
N TYR A 182 20.76 -3.33 18.64
CA TYR A 182 20.42 -2.21 17.76
C TYR A 182 18.92 -1.88 17.71
N ALA A 183 18.09 -2.64 18.44
CA ALA A 183 16.66 -2.40 18.49
C ALA A 183 16.34 -1.23 19.43
N ASP A 184 15.41 -0.37 19.01
CA ASP A 184 14.92 0.72 19.86
C ASP A 184 14.04 0.17 21.01
N GLU A 185 13.87 1.01 22.05
CA GLU A 185 13.13 0.64 23.28
C GLU A 185 11.68 0.23 22.99
N VAL A 186 11.02 0.86 22.04
CA VAL A 186 9.61 0.56 21.70
C VAL A 186 9.52 -0.81 21.03
N THR A 187 10.44 -1.10 20.10
CA THR A 187 10.53 -2.41 19.44
C THR A 187 10.80 -3.53 20.46
N LEU A 188 11.71 -3.32 21.42
CA LEU A 188 11.99 -4.30 22.47
C LEU A 188 10.78 -4.50 23.40
N LEU A 189 10.11 -3.43 23.80
CA LEU A 189 8.88 -3.52 24.60
C LEU A 189 7.81 -4.35 23.86
N ARG A 190 7.57 -4.07 22.59
CA ARG A 190 6.60 -4.80 21.79
C ARG A 190 6.97 -6.27 21.61
N ALA A 191 8.25 -6.59 21.46
CA ALA A 191 8.74 -7.96 21.39
C ALA A 191 8.45 -8.74 22.68
N ILE A 192 8.64 -8.11 23.83
CA ILE A 192 8.33 -8.71 25.14
C ILE A 192 6.81 -8.89 25.32
N GLU A 193 6.02 -7.88 24.97
CA GLU A 193 4.55 -7.94 25.07
C GLU A 193 3.94 -9.04 24.21
N ASN A 194 4.46 -9.23 22.99
CA ASN A 194 3.98 -10.18 21.99
C ASN A 194 4.78 -11.50 21.98
N ARG A 195 5.56 -11.79 23.02
CA ARG A 195 6.31 -13.04 23.11
C ARG A 195 5.40 -14.26 23.00
N THR A 196 5.85 -15.29 22.32
CA THR A 196 5.15 -16.57 22.17
C THR A 196 5.82 -17.66 23.02
N GLU A 197 5.05 -18.63 23.45
CA GLU A 197 5.56 -19.84 24.09
C GLU A 197 6.28 -20.72 23.03
N LEU A 198 7.40 -21.36 23.42
CA LEU A 198 8.19 -22.22 22.55
C LEU A 198 7.71 -23.67 22.57
#